data_d32f7ded26ee14577ec758527a343909
#
_entry.id   d32f7ded26ee14577ec758527a343909
#
_cell.length_a   1.000
_cell.length_b   1.000
_cell.length_c   1.000
_cell.angle_alpha   90.00
_cell.angle_beta   90.00
_cell.angle_gamma   90.00
#
_symmetry.space_group_name_H-M   'P 1'
#
loop_
_entity.id
_entity.type
_entity.pdbx_description
1 polymer ?
#
loop_
_entity_poly.entity_id
_entity_poly.type
_entity_poly.pdbx_seq_one_letter_code
_entity_poly.pdbx_strand_id
1 'polypeptide(L)'
;MFATEIAMSVRCRVSRPDLVRHATRLELVTAGWMLIEAAVAIGSGIAAHSLSLIAFGADSLIELASAGVLLWRHDVELRQGVEFPESVEHRASRVGGALLLVLAAYVVVSAAFGLWRREGQEFSASGLALAVLAIPLMWWLARAKMRVADQLGSRALRADAVESIACGYLSGVVVVGLLIQLLMPRWWWVDSVTSLAIALLLVKEGREAWEGEESDATE
;
A
#
# COMPACT_ATOMS: atom_id res chain seq x y z
N MET A 1 -24.07 -7.95 47.00
CA MET A 1 -23.46 -6.83 46.27
C MET A 1 -22.06 -7.18 45.72
N PHE A 2 -21.60 -8.44 45.83
CA PHE A 2 -20.32 -8.93 45.32
C PHE A 2 -20.44 -9.84 44.06
N ALA A 3 -21.65 -10.23 43.69
CA ALA A 3 -21.88 -11.12 42.56
C ALA A 3 -22.04 -10.43 41.19
N THR A 4 -22.23 -9.11 41.22
CA THR A 4 -22.47 -8.32 39.99
C THR A 4 -21.18 -7.78 39.36
N GLU A 5 -20.07 -7.73 40.11
CA GLU A 5 -18.77 -7.27 39.59
C GLU A 5 -17.98 -8.35 38.85
N ILE A 6 -18.23 -9.63 39.15
CA ILE A 6 -17.54 -10.76 38.48
C ILE A 6 -18.12 -11.02 37.09
N ALA A 7 -19.38 -10.66 36.83
CA ALA A 7 -20.05 -10.90 35.54
C ALA A 7 -19.65 -9.89 34.45
N MET A 8 -18.96 -8.80 34.77
CA MET A 8 -18.60 -7.73 33.82
C MET A 8 -17.16 -7.81 33.31
N SER A 9 -16.38 -8.78 33.77
CA SER A 9 -14.96 -8.95 33.34
C SER A 9 -14.71 -10.09 32.35
N VAL A 10 -15.73 -10.84 31.93
CA VAL A 10 -15.62 -11.83 30.85
C VAL A 10 -16.00 -11.17 29.51
N ARG A 11 -15.41 -10.03 29.16
CA ARG A 11 -15.16 -9.74 27.77
C ARG A 11 -14.14 -10.76 27.31
N CYS A 12 -14.51 -11.62 26.35
CA CYS A 12 -13.59 -12.52 25.67
C CYS A 12 -12.36 -11.71 25.26
N ARG A 13 -11.32 -11.77 26.09
CA ARG A 13 -10.02 -11.18 25.74
C ARG A 13 -9.46 -12.12 24.70
N VAL A 14 -9.60 -11.75 23.41
CA VAL A 14 -9.00 -12.48 22.28
C VAL A 14 -7.52 -12.69 22.65
N SER A 15 -7.04 -13.92 22.55
CA SER A 15 -5.65 -14.21 22.92
C SER A 15 -4.69 -13.57 21.93
N ARG A 16 -3.51 -13.10 22.41
CA ARG A 16 -2.49 -12.51 21.53
C ARG A 16 -2.17 -13.40 20.30
N PRO A 17 -1.98 -14.74 20.43
CA PRO A 17 -1.79 -15.61 19.28
C PRO A 17 -2.93 -15.61 18.27
N ASP A 18 -4.17 -15.45 18.71
CA ASP A 18 -5.32 -15.38 17.80
C ASP A 18 -5.35 -14.07 17.04
N LEU A 19 -4.94 -12.96 17.67
CA LEU A 19 -4.79 -11.66 17.01
C LEU A 19 -3.66 -11.69 15.97
N VAL A 20 -2.52 -12.31 16.29
CA VAL A 20 -1.41 -12.47 15.35
C VAL A 20 -1.82 -13.34 14.15
N ARG A 21 -2.56 -14.44 14.38
CA ARG A 21 -3.11 -15.25 13.28
C ARG A 21 -4.09 -14.45 12.43
N HIS A 22 -4.87 -13.57 13.04
CA HIS A 22 -5.79 -12.70 12.29
C HIS A 22 -5.02 -11.69 11.44
N ALA A 23 -4.01 -11.04 12.01
CA ALA A 23 -3.08 -10.17 11.27
C ALA A 23 -2.44 -10.91 10.08
N THR A 24 -1.89 -12.11 10.32
CA THR A 24 -1.30 -12.94 9.24
C THR A 24 -2.27 -13.24 8.11
N ARG A 25 -3.54 -13.48 8.42
CA ARG A 25 -4.57 -13.70 7.37
C ARG A 25 -4.83 -12.44 6.56
N LEU A 26 -4.89 -11.27 7.20
CA LEU A 26 -5.04 -9.99 6.51
C LEU A 26 -3.85 -9.72 5.60
N GLU A 27 -2.62 -9.97 6.09
CA GLU A 27 -1.40 -9.84 5.28
C GLU A 27 -1.36 -10.79 4.07
N LEU A 28 -1.81 -12.03 4.24
CA LEU A 28 -1.90 -12.97 3.11
C LEU A 28 -2.90 -12.51 2.06
N VAL A 29 -4.03 -11.92 2.48
CA VAL A 29 -5.01 -11.33 1.56
C VAL A 29 -4.41 -10.12 0.84
N THR A 30 -3.70 -9.23 1.58
CA THR A 30 -3.00 -8.09 1.00
C THR A 30 -1.96 -8.55 -0.02
N ALA A 31 -1.06 -9.46 0.35
CA ALA A 31 0.00 -9.97 -0.53
C ALA A 31 -0.57 -10.63 -1.79
N GLY A 32 -1.64 -11.42 -1.65
CA GLY A 32 -2.33 -12.04 -2.78
C GLY A 32 -2.95 -10.99 -3.72
N TRP A 33 -3.55 -9.95 -3.17
CA TRP A 33 -4.10 -8.85 -3.95
C TRP A 33 -3.00 -8.04 -4.64
N MET A 34 -1.93 -7.64 -3.92
CA MET A 34 -0.81 -6.89 -4.46
C MET A 34 -0.13 -7.61 -5.63
N LEU A 35 -0.03 -8.94 -5.55
CA LEU A 35 0.50 -9.74 -6.66
C LEU A 35 -0.38 -9.65 -7.91
N ILE A 36 -1.71 -9.75 -7.75
CA ILE A 36 -2.66 -9.61 -8.85
C ILE A 36 -2.62 -8.19 -9.40
N GLU A 37 -2.61 -7.19 -8.52
CA GLU A 37 -2.58 -5.78 -8.87
C GLU A 37 -1.32 -5.42 -9.65
N ALA A 38 -0.14 -5.82 -9.16
CA ALA A 38 1.12 -5.61 -9.85
C ALA A 38 1.13 -6.26 -11.25
N ALA A 39 0.71 -7.52 -11.35
CA ALA A 39 0.71 -8.25 -12.62
C ALA A 39 -0.25 -7.61 -13.65
N VAL A 40 -1.47 -7.28 -13.24
CA VAL A 40 -2.48 -6.71 -14.13
C VAL A 40 -2.15 -5.25 -14.46
N ALA A 41 -1.73 -4.43 -13.48
CA ALA A 41 -1.40 -3.03 -13.71
C ALA A 41 -0.17 -2.88 -14.62
N ILE A 42 0.91 -3.60 -14.36
CA ILE A 42 2.12 -3.57 -15.20
C ILE A 42 1.81 -4.12 -16.60
N GLY A 43 1.14 -5.27 -16.70
CA GLY A 43 0.77 -5.85 -17.99
C GLY A 43 -0.12 -4.94 -18.82
N SER A 44 -1.14 -4.33 -18.18
CA SER A 44 -2.02 -3.36 -18.82
C SER A 44 -1.30 -2.07 -19.18
N GLY A 45 -0.38 -1.60 -18.31
CA GLY A 45 0.42 -0.41 -18.51
C GLY A 45 1.37 -0.55 -19.70
N ILE A 46 2.03 -1.69 -19.83
CA ILE A 46 2.88 -1.99 -21.01
C ILE A 46 2.04 -2.04 -22.29
N ALA A 47 0.90 -2.74 -22.26
CA ALA A 47 0.04 -2.87 -23.43
C ALA A 47 -0.58 -1.54 -23.87
N ALA A 48 -0.92 -0.66 -22.94
CA ALA A 48 -1.53 0.65 -23.20
C ALA A 48 -0.49 1.80 -23.30
N HIS A 49 0.80 1.52 -23.16
CA HIS A 49 1.87 2.54 -23.05
C HIS A 49 1.60 3.57 -21.94
N SER A 50 1.00 3.12 -20.83
CA SER A 50 0.58 3.97 -19.71
C SER A 50 1.60 3.94 -18.58
N LEU A 51 2.28 5.07 -18.38
CA LEU A 51 3.24 5.25 -17.29
C LEU A 51 2.53 5.22 -15.93
N SER A 52 1.33 5.77 -15.82
CA SER A 52 0.56 5.78 -14.57
C SER A 52 0.21 4.37 -14.09
N LEU A 53 -0.20 3.48 -15.02
CA LEU A 53 -0.47 2.08 -14.68
C LEU A 53 0.81 1.30 -14.29
N ILE A 54 1.93 1.56 -14.99
CA ILE A 54 3.22 0.94 -14.65
C ILE A 54 3.68 1.41 -13.27
N ALA A 55 3.57 2.70 -12.97
CA ALA A 55 3.93 3.27 -11.67
C ALA A 55 3.06 2.67 -10.55
N PHE A 56 1.75 2.56 -10.76
CA PHE A 56 0.81 1.97 -9.82
C PHE A 56 1.13 0.49 -9.55
N GLY A 57 1.43 -0.29 -10.59
CA GLY A 57 1.81 -1.70 -10.40
C GLY A 57 3.20 -1.88 -9.79
N ALA A 58 4.15 -0.96 -10.02
CA ALA A 58 5.45 -0.98 -9.37
C ALA A 58 5.35 -0.66 -7.87
N ASP A 59 4.47 0.27 -7.48
CA ASP A 59 4.13 0.55 -6.09
C ASP A 59 3.58 -0.70 -5.39
N SER A 60 2.64 -1.41 -6.03
CA SER A 60 2.11 -2.68 -5.51
C SER A 60 3.19 -3.76 -5.29
N LEU A 61 4.29 -3.76 -6.07
CA LEU A 61 5.43 -4.65 -5.83
C LEU A 61 6.22 -4.25 -4.57
N ILE A 62 6.35 -2.96 -4.30
CA ILE A 62 7.03 -2.46 -3.09
C ILE A 62 6.21 -2.82 -1.86
N GLU A 63 4.88 -2.59 -1.88
CA GLU A 63 3.97 -3.00 -0.83
C GLU A 63 3.97 -4.53 -0.61
N LEU A 64 4.01 -5.32 -1.69
CA LEU A 64 4.14 -6.78 -1.59
C LEU A 64 5.41 -7.20 -0.85
N ALA A 65 6.52 -6.51 -1.07
CA ALA A 65 7.76 -6.77 -0.35
C ALA A 65 7.63 -6.42 1.15
N SER A 66 6.99 -5.29 1.48
CA SER A 66 6.68 -4.89 2.87
C SER A 66 5.79 -5.92 3.57
N ALA A 67 4.70 -6.34 2.92
CA ALA A 67 3.82 -7.39 3.44
C ALA A 67 4.55 -8.71 3.67
N GLY A 68 5.51 -9.06 2.79
CA GLY A 68 6.36 -10.23 2.94
C GLY A 68 7.22 -10.19 4.21
N VAL A 69 7.76 -9.05 4.58
CA VAL A 69 8.53 -8.84 5.83
C VAL A 69 7.61 -9.03 7.05
N LEU A 70 6.41 -8.47 7.03
CA LEU A 70 5.42 -8.63 8.10
C LEU A 70 4.97 -10.08 8.27
N LEU A 71 4.70 -10.78 7.17
CA LEU A 71 4.35 -12.20 7.18
C LEU A 71 5.46 -13.06 7.80
N TRP A 72 6.71 -12.81 7.41
CA TRP A 72 7.86 -13.49 7.98
C TRP A 72 7.96 -13.26 9.50
N ARG A 73 7.78 -12.01 9.93
CA ARG A 73 7.76 -11.64 11.35
C ARG A 73 6.67 -12.37 12.12
N HIS A 74 5.43 -12.35 11.62
CA HIS A 74 4.30 -13.05 12.27
C HIS A 74 4.54 -14.57 12.38
N ASP A 75 5.15 -15.19 11.36
CA ASP A 75 5.49 -16.61 11.38
C ASP A 75 6.51 -16.92 12.47
N VAL A 76 7.54 -16.09 12.63
CA VAL A 76 8.56 -16.26 13.68
C VAL A 76 7.95 -16.04 15.08
N GLU A 77 7.12 -15.01 15.27
CA GLU A 77 6.43 -14.77 16.55
C GLU A 77 5.55 -15.98 16.93
N LEU A 78 4.80 -16.54 15.98
CA LEU A 78 3.95 -17.70 16.22
C LEU A 78 4.72 -18.98 16.52
N ARG A 79 5.90 -19.18 15.93
CA ARG A 79 6.72 -20.42 16.12
C ARG A 79 7.63 -20.35 17.32
N GLN A 80 8.21 -19.19 17.60
CA GLN A 80 9.26 -19.04 18.59
C GLN A 80 8.81 -18.29 19.86
N GLY A 81 7.64 -17.64 19.82
CA GLY A 81 7.13 -16.84 20.92
C GLY A 81 7.98 -15.60 21.24
N VAL A 82 8.86 -15.18 20.31
CA VAL A 82 9.77 -14.05 20.50
C VAL A 82 9.19 -12.82 19.79
N GLU A 83 9.02 -11.74 20.54
CA GLU A 83 8.73 -10.43 19.94
C GLU A 83 9.99 -9.92 19.21
N PHE A 84 9.83 -9.54 17.94
CA PHE A 84 10.94 -9.05 17.13
C PHE A 84 11.43 -7.68 17.62
N PRO A 85 12.76 -7.42 17.55
CA PRO A 85 13.29 -6.08 17.80
C PRO A 85 12.75 -5.09 16.77
N GLU A 86 12.31 -3.92 17.22
CA GLU A 86 11.84 -2.81 16.37
C GLU A 86 12.86 -2.41 15.29
N SER A 87 14.16 -2.63 15.52
CA SER A 87 15.24 -2.30 14.58
C SER A 87 15.16 -3.00 13.22
N VAL A 88 14.49 -4.14 13.11
CA VAL A 88 14.30 -4.85 11.83
C VAL A 88 13.19 -4.19 11.03
N GLU A 89 12.11 -3.75 11.71
CA GLU A 89 11.02 -3.00 11.08
C GLU A 89 11.51 -1.69 10.50
N HIS A 90 12.30 -0.95 11.26
CA HIS A 90 12.88 0.32 10.84
C HIS A 90 13.70 0.18 9.56
N ARG A 91 14.53 -0.85 9.46
CA ARG A 91 15.31 -1.08 8.22
C ARG A 91 14.42 -1.40 7.03
N ALA A 92 13.38 -2.20 7.22
CA ALA A 92 12.44 -2.54 6.14
C ALA A 92 11.68 -1.29 5.67
N SER A 93 11.20 -0.46 6.60
CA SER A 93 10.52 0.81 6.30
C SER A 93 11.41 1.77 5.51
N ARG A 94 12.69 1.95 5.93
CA ARG A 94 13.66 2.79 5.19
C ARG A 94 13.90 2.30 3.78
N VAL A 95 14.07 1.00 3.60
CA VAL A 95 14.28 0.41 2.26
C VAL A 95 13.04 0.64 1.40
N GLY A 96 11.83 0.41 1.93
CA GLY A 96 10.58 0.70 1.25
C GLY A 96 10.47 2.16 0.85
N GLY A 97 10.68 3.09 1.81
CA GLY A 97 10.67 4.53 1.56
C GLY A 97 11.68 4.97 0.49
N ALA A 98 12.91 4.43 0.52
CA ALA A 98 13.92 4.70 -0.49
C ALA A 98 13.49 4.21 -1.89
N LEU A 99 12.88 3.01 -1.98
CA LEU A 99 12.36 2.48 -3.24
C LEU A 99 11.22 3.32 -3.79
N LEU A 100 10.30 3.80 -2.93
CA LEU A 100 9.23 4.73 -3.33
C LEU A 100 9.79 6.05 -3.87
N LEU A 101 10.82 6.62 -3.24
CA LEU A 101 11.46 7.85 -3.72
C LEU A 101 12.19 7.64 -5.05
N VAL A 102 12.85 6.50 -5.25
CA VAL A 102 13.48 6.14 -6.53
C VAL A 102 12.41 5.95 -7.62
N LEU A 103 11.31 5.27 -7.30
CA LEU A 103 10.17 5.12 -8.22
C LEU A 103 9.56 6.47 -8.58
N ALA A 104 9.34 7.34 -7.60
CA ALA A 104 8.83 8.70 -7.84
C ALA A 104 9.74 9.50 -8.78
N ALA A 105 11.06 9.47 -8.55
CA ALA A 105 12.04 10.14 -9.43
C ALA A 105 11.98 9.59 -10.86
N TYR A 106 11.92 8.26 -11.03
CA TYR A 106 11.76 7.62 -12.32
C TYR A 106 10.48 8.09 -13.02
N VAL A 107 9.35 8.11 -12.31
CA VAL A 107 8.05 8.52 -12.85
C VAL A 107 8.07 10.00 -13.28
N VAL A 108 8.64 10.89 -12.47
CA VAL A 108 8.76 12.33 -12.81
C VAL A 108 9.58 12.53 -14.08
N VAL A 109 10.75 11.89 -14.19
CA VAL A 109 11.62 12.00 -15.38
C VAL A 109 10.90 11.45 -16.60
N SER A 110 10.26 10.28 -16.49
CA SER A 110 9.55 9.64 -17.59
C SER A 110 8.31 10.43 -18.03
N ALA A 111 7.55 10.99 -17.08
CA ALA A 111 6.40 11.84 -17.38
C ALA A 111 6.81 13.15 -18.07
N ALA A 112 7.89 13.79 -17.61
CA ALA A 112 8.44 14.99 -18.26
C ALA A 112 8.88 14.70 -19.70
N PHE A 113 9.50 13.54 -19.92
CA PHE A 113 9.92 13.10 -21.25
C PHE A 113 8.73 12.78 -22.17
N GLY A 114 7.69 12.11 -21.64
CA GLY A 114 6.43 11.85 -22.35
C GLY A 114 5.72 13.13 -22.76
N LEU A 115 5.67 14.13 -21.86
CA LEU A 115 5.14 15.47 -22.17
C LEU A 115 5.93 16.17 -23.27
N TRP A 116 7.26 16.08 -23.24
CA TRP A 116 8.12 16.69 -24.25
C TRP A 116 7.93 16.04 -25.63
N ARG A 117 7.84 14.70 -25.68
CA ARG A 117 7.62 13.94 -26.92
C ARG A 117 6.18 13.95 -27.41
N ARG A 118 5.24 14.41 -26.59
CA ARG A 118 3.79 14.35 -26.86
C ARG A 118 3.32 12.90 -27.09
N GLU A 119 3.89 11.98 -26.34
CA GLU A 119 3.49 10.57 -26.38
C GLU A 119 2.13 10.43 -25.67
N GLY A 120 1.14 9.88 -26.39
CA GLY A 120 -0.17 9.54 -25.84
C GLY A 120 -0.23 8.06 -25.49
N GLN A 121 -1.04 7.73 -24.51
CA GLN A 121 -1.34 6.36 -24.11
C GLN A 121 -2.65 5.86 -24.74
N GLU A 122 -2.87 4.57 -24.72
CA GLU A 122 -4.13 3.96 -25.07
C GLU A 122 -4.98 3.70 -23.81
N PHE A 123 -6.31 3.72 -23.95
CA PHE A 123 -7.20 3.42 -22.83
C PHE A 123 -7.11 1.95 -22.44
N SER A 124 -6.97 1.67 -21.13
CA SER A 124 -6.93 0.31 -20.58
C SER A 124 -8.20 0.01 -19.77
N ALA A 125 -9.06 -0.82 -20.30
CA ALA A 125 -10.26 -1.28 -19.58
C ALA A 125 -9.90 -2.21 -18.41
N SER A 126 -8.88 -3.05 -18.55
CA SER A 126 -8.38 -3.92 -17.48
C SER A 126 -7.76 -3.13 -16.35
N GLY A 127 -6.96 -2.09 -16.66
CA GLY A 127 -6.40 -1.18 -15.67
C GLY A 127 -7.49 -0.40 -14.92
N LEU A 128 -8.52 0.08 -15.61
CA LEU A 128 -9.65 0.76 -14.97
C LEU A 128 -10.42 -0.18 -14.05
N ALA A 129 -10.78 -1.38 -14.51
CA ALA A 129 -11.51 -2.36 -13.70
C ALA A 129 -10.72 -2.74 -12.43
N LEU A 130 -9.41 -2.96 -12.57
CA LEU A 130 -8.52 -3.26 -11.45
C LEU A 130 -8.52 -2.11 -10.43
N ALA A 131 -8.25 -0.88 -10.86
CA ALA A 131 -8.16 0.27 -9.99
C ALA A 131 -9.50 0.58 -9.28
N VAL A 132 -10.63 0.40 -9.96
CA VAL A 132 -11.97 0.53 -9.34
C VAL A 132 -12.19 -0.53 -8.26
N LEU A 133 -11.75 -1.78 -8.47
CA LEU A 133 -11.86 -2.85 -7.48
C LEU A 133 -10.89 -2.67 -6.31
N ALA A 134 -9.72 -2.09 -6.54
CA ALA A 134 -8.72 -1.82 -5.51
C ALA A 134 -9.26 -0.87 -4.43
N ILE A 135 -10.00 0.18 -4.79
CA ILE A 135 -10.50 1.18 -3.85
C ILE A 135 -11.26 0.56 -2.67
N PRO A 136 -12.40 -0.15 -2.87
CA PRO A 136 -13.15 -0.71 -1.75
C PRO A 136 -12.37 -1.79 -0.98
N LEU A 137 -11.53 -2.55 -1.68
CA LEU A 137 -10.72 -3.60 -1.06
C LEU A 137 -9.67 -3.01 -0.13
N MET A 138 -8.92 -1.99 -0.59
CA MET A 138 -7.90 -1.31 0.23
C MET A 138 -8.52 -0.64 1.45
N TRP A 139 -9.67 0.02 1.31
CA TRP A 139 -10.39 0.60 2.44
C TRP A 139 -10.85 -0.43 3.46
N TRP A 140 -11.28 -1.58 2.99
CA TRP A 140 -11.67 -2.67 3.88
C TRP A 140 -10.47 -3.26 4.61
N LEU A 141 -9.37 -3.54 3.88
CA LEU A 141 -8.11 -4.04 4.45
C LEU A 141 -7.53 -3.07 5.48
N ALA A 142 -7.42 -1.79 5.13
CA ALA A 142 -6.91 -0.76 6.03
C ALA A 142 -7.69 -0.70 7.36
N ARG A 143 -9.03 -0.71 7.30
CA ARG A 143 -9.87 -0.73 8.50
C ARG A 143 -9.71 -2.00 9.32
N ALA A 144 -9.59 -3.15 8.66
CA ALA A 144 -9.42 -4.42 9.34
C ALA A 144 -8.04 -4.48 10.03
N LYS A 145 -6.97 -4.10 9.34
CA LYS A 145 -5.60 -4.02 9.88
C LYS A 145 -5.51 -3.04 11.04
N MET A 146 -6.09 -1.84 10.91
CA MET A 146 -6.08 -0.83 11.97
C MET A 146 -6.71 -1.35 13.26
N ARG A 147 -7.86 -2.04 13.19
CA ARG A 147 -8.51 -2.64 14.37
C ARG A 147 -7.63 -3.69 15.07
N VAL A 148 -6.93 -4.52 14.29
CA VAL A 148 -6.04 -5.54 14.85
C VAL A 148 -4.78 -4.90 15.40
N ALA A 149 -4.23 -3.88 14.72
CA ALA A 149 -3.10 -3.10 15.19
C ALA A 149 -3.35 -2.45 16.54
N ASP A 150 -4.55 -1.84 16.73
CA ASP A 150 -4.95 -1.24 18.01
C ASP A 150 -5.05 -2.27 19.16
N GLN A 151 -5.51 -3.49 18.86
CA GLN A 151 -5.62 -4.57 19.84
C GLN A 151 -4.28 -5.20 20.20
N LEU A 152 -3.35 -5.28 19.23
CA LEU A 152 -2.01 -5.81 19.41
C LEU A 152 -1.03 -4.78 19.99
N GLY A 153 -1.33 -3.48 19.86
CA GLY A 153 -0.38 -2.41 20.12
C GLY A 153 0.77 -2.38 19.10
N SER A 154 0.55 -2.93 17.89
CA SER A 154 1.59 -3.07 16.85
C SER A 154 1.68 -1.81 16.00
N ARG A 155 2.82 -1.10 16.10
CA ARG A 155 3.13 0.07 15.26
C ARG A 155 3.29 -0.32 13.79
N ALA A 156 3.97 -1.45 13.52
CA ALA A 156 4.19 -1.93 12.17
C ALA A 156 2.90 -2.27 11.43
N LEU A 157 1.98 -3.00 12.08
CA LEU A 157 0.68 -3.30 11.47
C LEU A 157 -0.17 -2.03 11.26
N ARG A 158 0.01 -1.01 12.12
CA ARG A 158 -0.62 0.30 11.93
C ARG A 158 -0.04 1.04 10.72
N ALA A 159 1.28 1.04 10.56
CA ALA A 159 1.94 1.64 9.41
C ALA A 159 1.50 0.98 8.09
N ASP A 160 1.45 -0.34 8.05
CA ASP A 160 0.95 -1.11 6.91
C ASP A 160 -0.55 -0.87 6.63
N ALA A 161 -1.37 -0.61 7.66
CA ALA A 161 -2.74 -0.17 7.45
C ALA A 161 -2.83 1.22 6.79
N VAL A 162 -1.91 2.13 7.11
CA VAL A 162 -1.80 3.46 6.47
C VAL A 162 -1.34 3.32 5.02
N GLU A 163 -0.37 2.45 4.74
CA GLU A 163 0.05 2.09 3.36
C GLU A 163 -1.16 1.63 2.52
N SER A 164 -2.01 0.75 3.07
CA SER A 164 -3.23 0.32 2.38
C SER A 164 -4.22 1.47 2.09
N ILE A 165 -4.27 2.52 2.95
CA ILE A 165 -5.06 3.73 2.67
C ILE A 165 -4.47 4.50 1.49
N ALA A 166 -3.17 4.66 1.48
CA ALA A 166 -2.46 5.40 0.43
C ALA A 166 -2.62 4.72 -0.93
N CYS A 167 -2.49 3.39 -1.00
CA CYS A 167 -2.78 2.59 -2.20
C CYS A 167 -4.24 2.81 -2.70
N GLY A 168 -5.21 2.91 -1.78
CA GLY A 168 -6.58 3.28 -2.12
C GLY A 168 -6.69 4.67 -2.77
N TYR A 169 -5.92 5.66 -2.30
CA TYR A 169 -5.84 6.99 -2.95
C TYR A 169 -5.15 6.94 -4.31
N LEU A 170 -4.04 6.20 -4.45
CA LEU A 170 -3.36 5.97 -5.72
C LEU A 170 -4.32 5.36 -6.75
N SER A 171 -5.07 4.33 -6.36
CA SER A 171 -6.11 3.72 -7.19
C SER A 171 -7.14 4.76 -7.65
N GLY A 172 -7.56 5.68 -6.77
CA GLY A 172 -8.46 6.79 -7.10
C GLY A 172 -7.88 7.72 -8.17
N VAL A 173 -6.60 8.07 -8.07
CA VAL A 173 -5.90 8.91 -9.07
C VAL A 173 -5.85 8.21 -10.43
N VAL A 174 -5.53 6.91 -10.45
CA VAL A 174 -5.52 6.08 -11.68
C VAL A 174 -6.91 6.03 -12.32
N VAL A 175 -7.96 5.79 -11.52
CA VAL A 175 -9.35 5.78 -12.01
C VAL A 175 -9.72 7.11 -12.65
N VAL A 176 -9.43 8.23 -12.00
CA VAL A 176 -9.70 9.57 -12.55
C VAL A 176 -8.95 9.80 -13.87
N GLY A 177 -7.66 9.46 -13.92
CA GLY A 177 -6.85 9.57 -15.13
C GLY A 177 -7.42 8.77 -16.30
N LEU A 178 -7.73 7.48 -16.06
CA LEU A 178 -8.29 6.59 -17.08
C LEU A 178 -9.71 7.00 -17.52
N LEU A 179 -10.54 7.53 -16.61
CA LEU A 179 -11.87 8.06 -16.98
C LEU A 179 -11.75 9.32 -17.83
N ILE A 180 -10.84 10.24 -17.50
CA ILE A 180 -10.59 11.43 -18.33
C ILE A 180 -10.15 10.98 -19.73
N GLN A 181 -9.26 10.01 -19.81
CA GLN A 181 -8.80 9.50 -21.11
C GLN A 181 -9.92 8.80 -21.89
N LEU A 182 -10.79 8.05 -21.25
CA LEU A 182 -11.95 7.43 -21.89
C LEU A 182 -12.90 8.48 -22.49
N LEU A 183 -13.13 9.58 -21.76
CA LEU A 183 -14.01 10.67 -22.20
C LEU A 183 -13.35 11.59 -23.22
N MET A 184 -12.04 11.74 -23.15
CA MET A 184 -11.24 12.70 -23.94
C MET A 184 -10.00 12.02 -24.56
N PRO A 185 -10.16 11.09 -25.50
CA PRO A 185 -9.07 10.26 -26.03
C PRO A 185 -8.01 11.05 -26.82
N ARG A 186 -8.27 12.32 -27.13
CA ARG A 186 -7.31 13.22 -27.80
C ARG A 186 -6.36 13.94 -26.84
N TRP A 187 -6.55 13.80 -25.52
CA TRP A 187 -5.74 14.48 -24.52
C TRP A 187 -4.50 13.62 -24.17
N TRP A 188 -3.51 13.67 -25.02
CA TRP A 188 -2.27 12.90 -24.94
C TRP A 188 -1.49 13.12 -23.63
N TRP A 189 -1.68 14.25 -22.95
CA TRP A 189 -0.97 14.63 -21.72
C TRP A 189 -1.57 14.02 -20.44
N VAL A 190 -2.73 13.42 -20.50
CA VAL A 190 -3.48 12.94 -19.30
C VAL A 190 -2.68 11.94 -18.50
N ASP A 191 -2.07 10.93 -19.14
CA ASP A 191 -1.27 9.92 -18.43
C ASP A 191 -0.06 10.53 -17.73
N SER A 192 0.65 11.42 -18.38
CA SER A 192 1.80 12.10 -17.79
C SER A 192 1.40 12.94 -16.57
N VAL A 193 0.26 13.64 -16.60
CA VAL A 193 -0.26 14.40 -15.46
C VAL A 193 -0.73 13.47 -14.36
N THR A 194 -1.43 12.37 -14.68
CA THR A 194 -1.82 11.33 -13.74
C THR A 194 -0.58 10.72 -13.07
N SER A 195 0.44 10.39 -13.86
CA SER A 195 1.72 9.88 -13.35
C SER A 195 2.42 10.85 -12.40
N LEU A 196 2.40 12.16 -12.70
CA LEU A 196 2.95 13.18 -11.80
C LEU A 196 2.15 13.28 -10.49
N ALA A 197 0.82 13.13 -10.53
CA ALA A 197 -0.01 13.08 -9.32
C ALA A 197 0.33 11.83 -8.47
N ILE A 198 0.55 10.67 -9.11
CA ILE A 198 1.05 9.46 -8.44
C ILE A 198 2.42 9.73 -7.81
N ALA A 199 3.37 10.33 -8.57
CA ALA A 199 4.70 10.62 -8.06
C ALA A 199 4.69 11.52 -6.81
N LEU A 200 3.77 12.49 -6.73
CA LEU A 200 3.60 13.32 -5.52
C LEU A 200 3.16 12.50 -4.32
N LEU A 201 2.27 11.52 -4.50
CA LEU A 201 1.84 10.62 -3.44
C LEU A 201 2.99 9.70 -3.01
N LEU A 202 3.72 9.11 -3.97
CA LEU A 202 4.89 8.27 -3.69
C LEU A 202 6.00 9.03 -2.93
N VAL A 203 6.23 10.32 -3.26
CA VAL A 203 7.18 11.17 -2.52
C VAL A 203 6.70 11.39 -1.10
N LYS A 204 5.39 11.64 -0.91
CA LYS A 204 4.82 11.83 0.42
C LYS A 204 5.01 10.57 1.26
N GLU A 205 4.60 9.42 0.76
CA GLU A 205 4.75 8.13 1.45
C GLU A 205 6.20 7.76 1.71
N GLY A 206 7.06 7.89 0.70
CA GLY A 206 8.49 7.61 0.83
C GLY A 206 9.16 8.47 1.90
N ARG A 207 8.75 9.74 2.04
CA ARG A 207 9.22 10.63 3.10
C ARG A 207 8.66 10.26 4.46
N GLU A 208 7.37 9.97 4.57
CA GLU A 208 6.74 9.55 5.83
C GLU A 208 7.37 8.24 6.35
N ALA A 209 7.66 7.29 5.45
CA ALA A 209 8.38 6.06 5.79
C ALA A 209 9.83 6.32 6.24
N TRP A 210 10.45 7.40 5.78
CA TRP A 210 11.81 7.80 6.15
C TRP A 210 11.86 8.65 7.43
N GLU A 211 10.98 9.65 7.56
CA GLU A 211 10.95 10.64 8.65
C GLU A 211 10.28 10.11 9.93
N GLY A 212 9.38 9.13 9.83
CA GLY A 212 8.70 8.50 10.99
C GLY A 212 9.66 7.91 12.03
N GLU A 213 10.95 7.83 11.69
CA GLU A 213 12.04 7.38 12.57
C GLU A 213 12.76 8.50 13.33
N GLU A 214 12.79 9.73 12.81
CA GLU A 214 13.56 10.80 13.49
C GLU A 214 12.85 11.29 14.76
N SER A 215 11.52 11.19 14.82
CA SER A 215 10.75 11.55 16.01
C SER A 215 10.84 10.52 17.14
N ASP A 216 11.00 9.22 16.81
CA ASP A 216 11.13 8.15 17.82
C ASP A 216 12.56 7.97 18.35
N ALA A 217 13.58 8.49 17.64
CA ALA A 217 14.98 8.43 18.08
C ALA A 217 15.37 9.56 19.06
N THR A 218 14.48 10.52 19.29
CA THR A 218 14.71 11.69 20.16
C THR A 218 13.91 11.67 21.46
N GLU A 219 13.08 10.64 21.73
CA GLU A 219 12.44 10.35 23.01
C GLU A 219 13.12 9.17 23.72
#